data_95e0069072e16f25c930c50ff8131684
#
_entry.id   95e0069072e16f25c930c50ff8131684
#
_cell.length_a   1.000
_cell.length_b   1.000
_cell.length_c   1.000
_cell.angle_alpha   90.00
_cell.angle_beta   90.00
_cell.angle_gamma   90.00
#
_symmetry.space_group_name_H-M   'P 1'
#
loop_
_entity.id
_entity.type
_entity.pdbx_description
1 polymer ?
#
loop_
_entity_poly.entity_id
_entity_poly.type
_entity_poly.pdbx_seq_one_letter_code
_entity_poly.pdbx_strand_id
1 'polypeptide(L)'
;MQASNLRIFFAIVWLCCAFSFATAQQVSKPIHLIVPYAAGGPIDITARVLAERVKDSLGTVVVENRPGAGGNIGADFIAKAAPDGLTIGIAATATHAVNPWLYSRMPYNAATDFAPITQILRVPNVLVMNTDTARRLGIQNLIDFIRYAKAHPGRLNYGSGGNGSAGHLSGELFKSRAGIFAVHIPYNGGNPAQLALLSGQVDFNFDNLATAAPNIKSGRLTAIAVTTPQRSSVLADVPSIAELLPGFAVDTWWGLVAPAQTPASVIQKLNLAFVQALQAPETKSRFANWHSPNSLDTSHSAV
;
A
#
# COMPACT_ATOMS: atom_id res chain seq x y z
N MET A 1 37.39 0.35 -69.16
CA MET A 1 37.31 1.26 -68.01
C MET A 1 35.90 1.49 -67.45
N GLN A 2 34.79 1.28 -68.18
CA GLN A 2 33.44 1.51 -67.72
C GLN A 2 32.85 0.42 -66.77
N ALA A 3 33.27 -0.84 -66.91
CA ALA A 3 32.72 -1.94 -66.10
C ALA A 3 33.27 -1.99 -64.63
N SER A 4 34.42 -1.37 -64.37
CA SER A 4 35.04 -1.30 -63.05
C SER A 4 34.34 -0.29 -62.11
N ASN A 5 33.89 0.86 -62.69
CA ASN A 5 33.25 1.92 -61.91
C ASN A 5 31.83 1.52 -61.45
N LEU A 6 31.13 0.70 -62.24
CA LEU A 6 29.78 0.25 -61.94
C LEU A 6 29.79 -0.76 -60.76
N ARG A 7 30.81 -1.60 -60.65
CA ARG A 7 30.97 -2.55 -59.51
C ARG A 7 31.28 -1.86 -58.20
N ILE A 8 32.07 -0.78 -58.24
CA ILE A 8 32.38 0.04 -57.05
C ILE A 8 31.16 0.80 -56.60
N PHE A 9 30.35 1.33 -57.50
CA PHE A 9 29.11 2.03 -57.16
C PHE A 9 28.10 1.11 -56.48
N PHE A 10 27.90 -0.11 -56.98
CA PHE A 10 27.03 -1.11 -56.35
C PHE A 10 27.55 -1.59 -54.97
N ALA A 11 28.87 -1.70 -54.79
CA ALA A 11 29.45 -2.07 -53.52
C ALA A 11 29.26 -0.98 -52.43
N ILE A 12 29.37 0.31 -52.82
CA ILE A 12 29.14 1.45 -51.90
C ILE A 12 27.67 1.56 -51.53
N VAL A 13 26.74 1.38 -52.46
CA VAL A 13 25.30 1.42 -52.20
C VAL A 13 24.90 0.25 -51.29
N TRP A 14 25.48 -0.94 -51.48
CA TRP A 14 25.23 -2.09 -50.58
C TRP A 14 25.79 -1.88 -49.18
N LEU A 15 26.95 -1.22 -49.04
CA LEU A 15 27.55 -0.90 -47.73
C LEU A 15 26.75 0.19 -46.98
N CYS A 16 26.17 1.19 -47.68
CA CYS A 16 25.31 2.18 -47.08
C CYS A 16 23.96 1.62 -46.61
N CYS A 17 23.38 0.64 -47.32
CA CYS A 17 22.15 -0.04 -46.89
C CYS A 17 22.35 -0.96 -45.69
N ALA A 18 23.56 -1.49 -45.45
CA ALA A 18 23.84 -2.36 -44.32
C ALA A 18 23.94 -1.61 -42.97
N PHE A 19 24.15 -0.29 -42.99
CA PHE A 19 24.22 0.54 -41.76
C PHE A 19 22.88 1.04 -41.25
N SER A 20 21.78 0.84 -41.98
CA SER A 20 20.47 1.42 -41.64
C SER A 20 19.60 0.55 -40.72
N PHE A 21 20.06 -0.61 -40.25
CA PHE A 21 19.24 -1.56 -39.45
C PHE A 21 19.71 -1.83 -38.05
N ALA A 22 20.57 -1.00 -37.46
CA ALA A 22 20.99 -1.16 -36.08
C ALA A 22 20.48 -0.03 -35.17
N THR A 23 19.25 0.41 -35.32
CA THR A 23 18.53 0.93 -34.16
C THR A 23 18.06 -0.28 -33.37
N ALA A 24 18.97 -0.88 -32.61
CA ALA A 24 18.60 -1.80 -31.57
C ALA A 24 17.60 -1.06 -30.69
N GLN A 25 16.35 -1.47 -30.77
CA GLN A 25 15.31 -1.04 -29.86
C GLN A 25 15.85 -1.35 -28.48
N GLN A 26 16.36 -0.33 -27.78
CA GLN A 26 16.90 -0.49 -26.43
C GLN A 26 15.70 -0.83 -25.58
N VAL A 27 15.41 -2.12 -25.45
CA VAL A 27 14.37 -2.61 -24.54
C VAL A 27 14.83 -2.19 -23.15
N SER A 28 14.27 -1.08 -22.67
CA SER A 28 14.53 -0.63 -21.33
C SER A 28 14.13 -1.77 -20.38
N LYS A 29 15.06 -2.19 -19.52
CA LYS A 29 14.75 -3.20 -18.51
C LYS A 29 13.55 -2.74 -17.69
N PRO A 30 12.60 -3.62 -17.38
CA PRO A 30 11.45 -3.26 -16.57
C PRO A 30 11.88 -2.84 -15.16
N ILE A 31 11.14 -1.91 -14.58
CA ILE A 31 11.25 -1.58 -13.16
C ILE A 31 10.38 -2.57 -12.38
N HIS A 32 10.92 -3.21 -11.36
CA HIS A 32 10.22 -4.08 -10.44
C HIS A 32 9.74 -3.26 -9.25
N LEU A 33 8.42 -3.12 -9.10
CA LEU A 33 7.78 -2.46 -7.97
C LEU A 33 7.33 -3.52 -6.95
N ILE A 34 8.09 -3.62 -5.87
CA ILE A 34 7.87 -4.62 -4.83
C ILE A 34 6.78 -4.18 -3.87
N VAL A 35 5.78 -5.04 -3.70
CA VAL A 35 4.69 -4.87 -2.73
C VAL A 35 4.89 -5.89 -1.60
N PRO A 36 5.14 -5.47 -0.35
CA PRO A 36 5.48 -6.37 0.76
C PRO A 36 4.26 -7.12 1.36
N TYR A 37 3.14 -7.18 0.63
CA TYR A 37 1.89 -7.81 1.06
C TYR A 37 1.24 -8.60 -0.07
N ALA A 38 0.25 -9.44 0.29
CA ALA A 38 -0.50 -10.26 -0.67
C ALA A 38 -1.23 -9.40 -1.71
N ALA A 39 -1.38 -9.98 -2.90
CA ALA A 39 -2.09 -9.37 -4.01
C ALA A 39 -3.58 -9.11 -3.68
N GLY A 40 -4.17 -8.11 -4.37
CA GLY A 40 -5.57 -7.71 -4.21
C GLY A 40 -5.85 -6.87 -2.97
N GLY A 41 -4.86 -6.61 -2.11
CA GLY A 41 -4.98 -5.68 -1.00
C GLY A 41 -4.82 -4.23 -1.44
N PRO A 42 -5.10 -3.25 -0.53
CA PRO A 42 -5.11 -1.84 -0.89
C PRO A 42 -3.76 -1.34 -1.41
N ILE A 43 -2.65 -1.82 -0.86
CA ILE A 43 -1.30 -1.47 -1.31
C ILE A 43 -1.01 -2.02 -2.71
N ASP A 44 -1.41 -3.25 -3.00
CA ASP A 44 -1.24 -3.87 -4.32
C ASP A 44 -2.05 -3.13 -5.40
N ILE A 45 -3.32 -2.81 -5.10
CA ILE A 45 -4.17 -2.02 -6.00
C ILE A 45 -3.54 -0.66 -6.31
N THR A 46 -3.03 0.02 -5.27
CA THR A 46 -2.32 1.31 -5.42
C THR A 46 -1.09 1.17 -6.30
N ALA A 47 -0.25 0.16 -6.05
CA ALA A 47 0.96 -0.09 -6.83
C ALA A 47 0.64 -0.32 -8.32
N ARG A 48 -0.39 -1.12 -8.63
CA ARG A 48 -0.81 -1.41 -10.02
C ARG A 48 -1.35 -0.17 -10.73
N VAL A 49 -2.12 0.66 -10.04
CA VAL A 49 -2.60 1.94 -10.60
C VAL A 49 -1.42 2.84 -10.94
N LEU A 50 -0.45 2.99 -10.04
CA LEU A 50 0.72 3.83 -10.29
C LEU A 50 1.63 3.27 -11.37
N ALA A 51 1.87 1.95 -11.38
CA ALA A 51 2.66 1.27 -12.41
C ALA A 51 2.12 1.54 -13.82
N GLU A 52 0.81 1.46 -14.00
CA GLU A 52 0.16 1.77 -15.29
C GLU A 52 0.32 3.24 -15.67
N ARG A 53 0.24 4.16 -14.70
CA ARG A 53 0.32 5.61 -14.97
C ARG A 53 1.71 6.12 -15.30
N VAL A 54 2.76 5.44 -14.84
CA VAL A 54 4.14 5.87 -15.10
C VAL A 54 4.78 5.20 -16.31
N LYS A 55 4.09 4.29 -17.00
CA LYS A 55 4.68 3.50 -18.08
C LYS A 55 5.18 4.35 -19.25
N ASP A 56 4.50 5.46 -19.57
CA ASP A 56 4.89 6.34 -20.66
C ASP A 56 6.17 7.14 -20.34
N SER A 57 6.45 7.39 -19.06
CA SER A 57 7.61 8.16 -18.58
C SER A 57 8.78 7.29 -18.14
N LEU A 58 8.50 6.11 -17.56
CA LEU A 58 9.52 5.23 -17.01
C LEU A 58 9.70 3.90 -17.76
N GLY A 59 8.82 3.59 -18.71
CA GLY A 59 8.75 2.28 -19.34
C GLY A 59 7.96 1.28 -18.50
N THR A 60 8.15 -0.02 -18.79
CA THR A 60 7.39 -1.08 -18.12
C THR A 60 7.71 -1.15 -16.63
N VAL A 61 6.67 -1.10 -15.79
CA VAL A 61 6.75 -1.33 -14.35
C VAL A 61 6.00 -2.62 -14.01
N VAL A 62 6.69 -3.61 -13.44
CA VAL A 62 6.14 -4.91 -13.04
C VAL A 62 5.91 -4.90 -11.54
N VAL A 63 4.67 -5.12 -11.11
CA VAL A 63 4.32 -5.22 -9.69
C VAL A 63 4.52 -6.65 -9.19
N GLU A 64 5.36 -6.81 -8.17
CA GLU A 64 5.66 -8.11 -7.54
C GLU A 64 5.25 -8.12 -6.08
N ASN A 65 4.42 -9.08 -5.69
CA ASN A 65 4.01 -9.27 -4.30
C ASN A 65 4.99 -10.20 -3.58
N ARG A 66 5.57 -9.73 -2.45
CA ARG A 66 6.48 -10.49 -1.58
C ARG A 66 6.00 -10.42 -0.13
N PRO A 67 4.91 -11.11 0.21
CA PRO A 67 4.31 -11.05 1.55
C PRO A 67 5.10 -11.87 2.57
N GLY A 68 4.83 -11.60 3.85
CA GLY A 68 5.32 -12.39 4.99
C GLY A 68 6.05 -11.56 6.04
N ALA A 69 6.08 -12.07 7.25
CA ALA A 69 6.69 -11.45 8.45
C ALA A 69 6.27 -9.97 8.66
N GLY A 70 4.97 -9.66 8.52
CA GLY A 70 4.47 -8.29 8.65
C GLY A 70 4.95 -7.32 7.57
N GLY A 71 5.38 -7.85 6.40
CA GLY A 71 5.95 -7.08 5.29
C GLY A 71 7.49 -7.07 5.28
N ASN A 72 8.15 -7.58 6.31
CA ASN A 72 9.61 -7.52 6.41
C ASN A 72 10.33 -8.30 5.30
N ILE A 73 9.73 -9.37 4.74
CA ILE A 73 10.32 -10.13 3.62
C ILE A 73 10.44 -9.24 2.38
N GLY A 74 9.38 -8.53 2.02
CA GLY A 74 9.41 -7.63 0.87
C GLY A 74 10.31 -6.42 1.09
N ALA A 75 10.29 -5.83 2.29
CA ALA A 75 11.14 -4.70 2.63
C ALA A 75 12.63 -5.07 2.61
N ASP A 76 13.00 -6.22 3.15
CA ASP A 76 14.37 -6.75 3.10
C ASP A 76 14.86 -6.97 1.66
N PHE A 77 13.98 -7.50 0.81
CA PHE A 77 14.29 -7.67 -0.61
C PHE A 77 14.61 -6.34 -1.30
N ILE A 78 13.82 -5.27 -1.00
CA ILE A 78 14.08 -3.94 -1.54
C ILE A 78 15.42 -3.41 -1.01
N ALA A 79 15.67 -3.49 0.30
CA ALA A 79 16.88 -2.98 0.93
C ALA A 79 18.16 -3.57 0.34
N LYS A 80 18.13 -4.85 -0.06
CA LYS A 80 19.27 -5.61 -0.60
C LYS A 80 19.36 -5.63 -2.12
N ALA A 81 18.43 -4.98 -2.82
CA ALA A 81 18.46 -4.95 -4.28
C ALA A 81 19.58 -4.04 -4.81
N ALA A 82 19.93 -4.21 -6.10
CA ALA A 82 20.89 -3.33 -6.76
C ALA A 82 20.37 -1.88 -6.76
N PRO A 83 21.22 -0.88 -6.43
CA PRO A 83 20.81 0.53 -6.34
C PRO A 83 20.81 1.22 -7.72
N ASP A 84 20.27 0.56 -8.74
CA ASP A 84 20.22 1.03 -10.13
C ASP A 84 18.88 1.66 -10.52
N GLY A 85 17.90 1.67 -9.60
CA GLY A 85 16.54 2.17 -9.84
C GLY A 85 15.62 1.20 -10.57
N LEU A 86 16.07 -0.02 -10.88
CA LEU A 86 15.24 -1.05 -11.48
C LEU A 86 14.47 -1.89 -10.46
N THR A 87 14.82 -1.80 -9.19
CA THR A 87 14.04 -2.35 -8.08
C THR A 87 13.68 -1.22 -7.12
N ILE A 88 12.40 -0.97 -7.01
CA ILE A 88 11.81 -0.03 -6.05
C ILE A 88 10.70 -0.74 -5.28
N GLY A 89 10.18 -0.15 -4.22
CA GLY A 89 9.10 -0.81 -3.49
C GLY A 89 8.25 0.11 -2.65
N ILE A 90 7.22 -0.48 -2.07
CA ILE A 90 6.31 0.22 -1.17
C ILE A 90 6.86 0.16 0.26
N ALA A 91 7.13 1.33 0.82
CA ALA A 91 7.24 1.54 2.26
C ALA A 91 5.84 1.69 2.87
N ALA A 92 5.62 1.09 4.02
CA ALA A 92 4.35 1.18 4.74
C ALA A 92 4.60 1.50 6.22
N THR A 93 3.58 2.01 6.90
CA THR A 93 3.61 2.26 8.36
C THR A 93 4.20 1.07 9.12
N ALA A 94 3.78 -0.15 8.78
CA ALA A 94 4.31 -1.36 9.43
C ALA A 94 5.82 -1.50 9.24
N THR A 95 6.29 -1.56 8.01
CA THR A 95 7.69 -1.90 7.69
C THR A 95 8.70 -0.82 8.10
N HIS A 96 8.30 0.45 8.09
CA HIS A 96 9.23 1.57 8.31
C HIS A 96 9.03 2.32 9.63
N ALA A 97 7.87 2.20 10.29
CA ALA A 97 7.62 2.92 11.54
C ALA A 97 7.36 2.00 12.75
N VAL A 98 6.83 0.78 12.55
CA VAL A 98 6.40 -0.08 13.63
C VAL A 98 7.31 -1.29 13.84
N ASN A 99 7.60 -2.03 12.78
CA ASN A 99 8.36 -3.28 12.87
C ASN A 99 9.75 -3.12 13.48
N PRO A 100 10.49 -2.00 13.28
CA PRO A 100 11.76 -1.76 13.96
C PRO A 100 11.68 -1.81 15.50
N TRP A 101 10.51 -1.53 16.06
CA TRP A 101 10.24 -1.54 17.51
C TRP A 101 9.53 -2.81 17.98
N LEU A 102 8.89 -3.54 17.06
CA LEU A 102 8.08 -4.72 17.38
C LEU A 102 8.88 -6.03 17.29
N TYR A 103 9.77 -6.12 16.32
CA TYR A 103 10.55 -7.35 16.08
C TYR A 103 11.90 -7.27 16.76
N SER A 104 12.26 -8.34 17.49
CA SER A 104 13.56 -8.43 18.19
C SER A 104 14.76 -8.50 17.23
N ARG A 105 14.54 -8.92 16.00
CA ARG A 105 15.55 -8.96 14.94
C ARG A 105 14.94 -8.47 13.63
N MET A 106 15.44 -7.35 13.15
CA MET A 106 15.08 -6.81 11.85
C MET A 106 16.10 -7.23 10.80
N PRO A 107 15.68 -7.68 9.60
CA PRO A 107 16.62 -8.05 8.53
C PRO A 107 17.16 -6.83 7.76
N TYR A 108 16.64 -5.63 8.02
CA TYR A 108 17.05 -4.35 7.44
C TYR A 108 16.97 -3.22 8.49
N ASN A 109 17.61 -2.10 8.20
CA ASN A 109 17.47 -0.86 8.96
C ASN A 109 16.55 0.10 8.19
N ALA A 110 15.36 0.38 8.76
CA ALA A 110 14.36 1.22 8.11
C ALA A 110 14.82 2.68 7.87
N ALA A 111 15.77 3.18 8.66
CA ALA A 111 16.26 4.55 8.55
C ALA A 111 17.42 4.72 7.55
N THR A 112 18.21 3.66 7.30
CA THR A 112 19.48 3.78 6.56
C THR A 112 19.53 2.98 5.27
N ASP A 113 18.69 1.94 5.10
CA ASP A 113 18.79 1.01 3.97
C ASP A 113 17.92 1.41 2.79
N PHE A 114 17.22 2.54 2.88
CA PHE A 114 16.29 3.03 1.85
C PHE A 114 16.52 4.49 1.51
N ALA A 115 16.36 4.80 0.23
CA ALA A 115 16.24 6.17 -0.28
C ALA A 115 14.75 6.46 -0.54
N PRO A 116 14.14 7.48 0.10
CA PRO A 116 12.75 7.83 -0.13
C PRO A 116 12.57 8.42 -1.52
N ILE A 117 11.49 8.01 -2.21
CA ILE A 117 11.11 8.56 -3.52
C ILE A 117 9.98 9.57 -3.34
N THR A 118 8.84 9.15 -2.79
CA THR A 118 7.69 10.02 -2.49
C THR A 118 6.72 9.34 -1.55
N GLN A 119 5.95 10.13 -0.80
CA GLN A 119 4.76 9.64 -0.12
C GLN A 119 3.64 9.45 -1.14
N ILE A 120 2.94 8.30 -1.10
CA ILE A 120 1.83 8.01 -1.99
C ILE A 120 0.54 8.60 -1.43
N LEU A 121 0.14 8.13 -0.24
CA LEU A 121 -1.11 8.57 0.41
C LEU A 121 -1.19 8.14 1.88
N ARG A 122 -2.16 8.73 2.58
CA ARG A 122 -2.61 8.29 3.90
C ARG A 122 -4.05 7.81 3.79
N VAL A 123 -4.35 6.70 4.46
CA VAL A 123 -5.67 6.06 4.41
C VAL A 123 -6.15 5.78 5.82
N PRO A 124 -7.37 6.22 6.17
CA PRO A 124 -7.97 5.86 7.44
C PRO A 124 -8.28 4.36 7.49
N ASN A 125 -8.28 3.80 8.70
CA ASN A 125 -8.89 2.51 8.96
C ASN A 125 -10.29 2.69 9.52
N VAL A 126 -11.09 1.66 9.39
CA VAL A 126 -12.46 1.59 9.91
C VAL A 126 -12.64 0.27 10.67
N LEU A 127 -13.18 0.35 11.87
CA LEU A 127 -13.66 -0.81 12.61
C LEU A 127 -14.91 -1.34 11.89
N VAL A 128 -14.80 -2.51 11.32
CA VAL A 128 -15.88 -3.18 10.59
C VAL A 128 -16.15 -4.57 11.15
N MET A 129 -17.40 -4.97 11.07
CA MET A 129 -17.86 -6.33 11.37
C MET A 129 -18.49 -6.97 10.14
N ASN A 130 -18.45 -8.30 10.07
CA ASN A 130 -19.37 -9.02 9.19
C ASN A 130 -20.81 -8.67 9.60
N THR A 131 -21.65 -8.27 8.63
CA THR A 131 -23.02 -7.75 8.92
C THR A 131 -23.90 -8.78 9.61
N ASP A 132 -23.81 -10.04 9.22
CA ASP A 132 -24.63 -11.09 9.84
C ASP A 132 -24.13 -11.38 11.27
N THR A 133 -22.84 -11.33 11.50
CA THR A 133 -22.26 -11.44 12.86
C THR A 133 -22.68 -10.24 13.72
N ALA A 134 -22.60 -9.02 13.22
CA ALA A 134 -23.01 -7.82 13.95
C ALA A 134 -24.50 -7.91 14.35
N ARG A 135 -25.36 -8.31 13.40
CA ARG A 135 -26.80 -8.50 13.64
C ARG A 135 -27.08 -9.59 14.66
N ARG A 136 -26.42 -10.75 14.54
CA ARG A 136 -26.58 -11.90 15.46
C ARG A 136 -26.17 -11.55 16.89
N LEU A 137 -25.16 -10.67 17.06
CA LEU A 137 -24.64 -10.25 18.35
C LEU A 137 -25.33 -8.99 18.92
N GLY A 138 -26.27 -8.37 18.16
CA GLY A 138 -26.95 -7.16 18.54
C GLY A 138 -26.05 -5.91 18.58
N ILE A 139 -24.96 -5.91 17.77
CA ILE A 139 -23.98 -4.81 17.72
C ILE A 139 -24.34 -3.91 16.53
N GLN A 140 -24.78 -2.68 16.84
CA GLN A 140 -25.16 -1.68 15.84
C GLN A 140 -24.21 -0.48 15.78
N ASN A 141 -23.46 -0.22 16.85
CA ASN A 141 -22.60 0.94 17.00
C ASN A 141 -21.42 0.64 17.95
N LEU A 142 -20.56 1.63 18.14
CA LEU A 142 -19.34 1.51 18.97
C LEU A 142 -19.66 1.21 20.44
N ILE A 143 -20.73 1.76 20.99
CA ILE A 143 -21.15 1.52 22.40
C ILE A 143 -21.59 0.07 22.57
N ASP A 144 -22.40 -0.45 21.64
CA ASP A 144 -22.83 -1.85 21.67
C ASP A 144 -21.66 -2.80 21.52
N PHE A 145 -20.71 -2.48 20.62
CA PHE A 145 -19.49 -3.27 20.43
C PHE A 145 -18.69 -3.38 21.75
N ILE A 146 -18.39 -2.25 22.38
CA ILE A 146 -17.62 -2.22 23.63
C ILE A 146 -18.37 -2.96 24.75
N ARG A 147 -19.69 -2.75 24.86
CA ARG A 147 -20.53 -3.44 25.84
C ARG A 147 -20.50 -4.95 25.65
N TYR A 148 -20.68 -5.41 24.42
CA TYR A 148 -20.63 -6.83 24.12
C TYR A 148 -19.25 -7.43 24.44
N ALA A 149 -18.17 -6.80 23.98
CA ALA A 149 -16.81 -7.26 24.20
C ALA A 149 -16.41 -7.32 25.68
N LYS A 150 -16.89 -6.36 26.50
CA LYS A 150 -16.71 -6.37 27.97
C LYS A 150 -17.48 -7.48 28.65
N ALA A 151 -18.71 -7.76 28.21
CA ALA A 151 -19.54 -8.82 28.77
C ALA A 151 -19.04 -10.23 28.38
N HIS A 152 -18.28 -10.35 27.28
CA HIS A 152 -17.84 -11.61 26.71
C HIS A 152 -16.34 -11.58 26.36
N PRO A 153 -15.42 -11.50 27.36
CA PRO A 153 -13.98 -11.40 27.10
C PRO A 153 -13.46 -12.61 26.29
N GLY A 154 -12.70 -12.34 25.23
CA GLY A 154 -12.09 -13.37 24.38
C GLY A 154 -13.06 -14.08 23.41
N ARG A 155 -14.34 -13.73 23.39
CA ARG A 155 -15.31 -14.32 22.43
C ARG A 155 -15.18 -13.75 21.03
N LEU A 156 -14.73 -12.50 20.91
CA LEU A 156 -14.47 -11.89 19.63
C LEU A 156 -13.02 -12.11 19.21
N ASN A 157 -12.82 -12.35 17.93
CA ASN A 157 -11.51 -12.35 17.31
C ASN A 157 -11.47 -11.34 16.15
N TYR A 158 -10.27 -10.87 15.83
CA TYR A 158 -10.11 -9.92 14.74
C TYR A 158 -8.93 -10.25 13.85
N GLY A 159 -9.14 -9.99 12.55
CA GLY A 159 -8.10 -10.13 11.54
C GLY A 159 -7.31 -8.84 11.33
N SER A 160 -6.08 -8.95 10.89
CA SER A 160 -5.27 -7.83 10.44
C SER A 160 -4.36 -8.22 9.28
N GLY A 161 -3.76 -7.23 8.62
CA GLY A 161 -2.77 -7.45 7.58
C GLY A 161 -1.42 -7.99 8.06
N GLY A 162 -1.35 -8.48 9.30
CA GLY A 162 -0.15 -9.04 9.94
C GLY A 162 0.30 -8.22 11.14
N ASN A 163 1.22 -8.79 11.93
CA ASN A 163 1.81 -8.13 13.07
C ASN A 163 2.48 -6.81 12.64
N GLY A 164 2.25 -5.75 13.39
CA GLY A 164 2.73 -4.40 13.10
C GLY A 164 1.89 -3.62 12.08
N SER A 165 0.94 -4.25 11.37
CA SER A 165 0.04 -3.54 10.47
C SER A 165 -0.81 -2.50 11.22
N ALA A 166 -1.29 -1.48 10.53
CA ALA A 166 -2.17 -0.48 11.13
C ALA A 166 -3.45 -1.10 11.71
N GLY A 167 -3.98 -2.16 11.09
CA GLY A 167 -5.10 -2.92 11.63
C GLY A 167 -4.77 -3.62 12.96
N HIS A 168 -3.57 -4.20 13.09
CA HIS A 168 -3.09 -4.77 14.36
C HIS A 168 -2.94 -3.70 15.44
N LEU A 169 -2.24 -2.59 15.12
CA LEU A 169 -2.05 -1.49 16.08
C LEU A 169 -3.37 -0.87 16.52
N SER A 170 -4.29 -0.65 15.57
CA SER A 170 -5.64 -0.14 15.90
C SER A 170 -6.37 -1.08 16.86
N GLY A 171 -6.29 -2.39 16.59
CA GLY A 171 -6.88 -3.42 17.47
C GLY A 171 -6.30 -3.41 18.86
N GLU A 172 -4.98 -3.42 19.01
CA GLU A 172 -4.32 -3.44 20.32
C GLU A 172 -4.53 -2.12 21.08
N LEU A 173 -4.43 -0.97 20.41
CA LEU A 173 -4.73 0.32 21.03
C LEU A 173 -6.20 0.39 21.49
N PHE A 174 -7.13 -0.09 20.66
CA PHE A 174 -8.55 -0.11 20.99
C PHE A 174 -8.84 -1.02 22.17
N LYS A 175 -8.27 -2.23 22.20
CA LYS A 175 -8.38 -3.16 23.34
C LYS A 175 -7.92 -2.51 24.63
N SER A 176 -6.75 -1.87 24.59
CA SER A 176 -6.17 -1.16 25.74
C SER A 176 -7.04 0.00 26.21
N ARG A 177 -7.50 0.87 25.28
CA ARG A 177 -8.28 2.07 25.64
C ARG A 177 -9.72 1.77 26.05
N ALA A 178 -10.35 0.78 25.42
CA ALA A 178 -11.72 0.37 25.75
C ALA A 178 -11.79 -0.61 26.94
N GLY A 179 -10.68 -1.17 27.39
CA GLY A 179 -10.65 -2.18 28.45
C GLY A 179 -11.37 -3.46 28.03
N ILE A 180 -11.10 -3.96 26.81
CA ILE A 180 -11.69 -5.19 26.28
C ILE A 180 -10.61 -6.21 25.94
N PHE A 181 -11.02 -7.47 25.79
CA PHE A 181 -10.15 -8.54 25.30
C PHE A 181 -10.75 -9.20 24.04
N ALA A 182 -9.95 -9.25 22.98
CA ALA A 182 -10.24 -9.95 21.73
C ALA A 182 -8.96 -10.60 21.20
N VAL A 183 -9.10 -11.73 20.49
CA VAL A 183 -7.97 -12.51 19.98
C VAL A 183 -7.56 -11.96 18.61
N HIS A 184 -6.27 -11.72 18.43
CA HIS A 184 -5.72 -11.27 17.13
C HIS A 184 -5.35 -12.46 16.25
N ILE A 185 -5.78 -12.42 14.98
CA ILE A 185 -5.45 -13.40 13.92
C ILE A 185 -4.71 -12.67 12.80
N PRO A 186 -3.37 -12.81 12.71
CA PRO A 186 -2.59 -12.15 11.65
C PRO A 186 -2.71 -12.86 10.30
N TYR A 187 -2.84 -12.08 9.23
CA TYR A 187 -2.82 -12.52 7.84
C TYR A 187 -1.66 -11.87 7.05
N ASN A 188 -1.36 -12.38 5.86
CA ASN A 188 -0.28 -11.85 5.01
C ASN A 188 -0.72 -10.62 4.16
N GLY A 189 -1.52 -9.74 4.72
CA GLY A 189 -2.00 -8.51 4.06
C GLY A 189 -3.49 -8.26 4.30
N GLY A 190 -3.96 -7.09 3.88
CA GLY A 190 -5.35 -6.66 4.11
C GLY A 190 -6.39 -7.53 3.39
N ASN A 191 -6.10 -7.95 2.14
CA ASN A 191 -7.05 -8.77 1.38
C ASN A 191 -7.38 -10.13 2.02
N PRO A 192 -6.41 -10.97 2.43
CA PRO A 192 -6.73 -12.20 3.15
C PRO A 192 -7.50 -11.96 4.46
N ALA A 193 -7.15 -10.90 5.22
CA ALA A 193 -7.87 -10.54 6.43
C ALA A 193 -9.33 -10.14 6.15
N GLN A 194 -9.56 -9.37 5.08
CA GLN A 194 -10.90 -8.98 4.68
C GLN A 194 -11.74 -10.17 4.20
N LEU A 195 -11.15 -11.10 3.46
CA LEU A 195 -11.83 -12.34 3.04
C LEU A 195 -12.22 -13.19 4.25
N ALA A 196 -11.35 -13.30 5.26
CA ALA A 196 -11.65 -13.99 6.51
C ALA A 196 -12.81 -13.33 7.26
N LEU A 197 -12.89 -11.99 7.28
CA LEU A 197 -14.01 -11.26 7.86
C LEU A 197 -15.31 -11.50 7.07
N LEU A 198 -15.26 -11.42 5.75
CA LEU A 198 -16.43 -11.64 4.88
C LEU A 198 -16.97 -13.08 4.96
N SER A 199 -16.12 -14.06 5.23
CA SER A 199 -16.50 -15.46 5.43
C SER A 199 -16.88 -15.80 6.87
N GLY A 200 -16.78 -14.86 7.81
CA GLY A 200 -17.08 -15.07 9.22
C GLY A 200 -16.03 -15.88 9.99
N GLN A 201 -14.82 -16.06 9.44
CA GLN A 201 -13.70 -16.68 10.16
C GLN A 201 -13.16 -15.78 11.28
N VAL A 202 -13.29 -14.47 11.10
CA VAL A 202 -13.05 -13.47 12.15
C VAL A 202 -14.29 -12.60 12.33
N ASP A 203 -14.48 -12.02 13.50
CA ASP A 203 -15.69 -11.27 13.83
C ASP A 203 -15.61 -9.81 13.42
N PHE A 204 -14.42 -9.21 13.50
CA PHE A 204 -14.18 -7.81 13.12
C PHE A 204 -12.77 -7.58 12.61
N ASN A 205 -12.57 -6.46 11.91
CA ASN A 205 -11.26 -5.94 11.51
C ASN A 205 -11.19 -4.43 11.76
N PHE A 206 -9.99 -3.93 11.97
CA PHE A 206 -9.67 -2.54 11.65
C PHE A 206 -9.14 -2.54 10.20
N ASP A 207 -10.05 -2.43 9.26
CA ASP A 207 -9.75 -2.59 7.84
C ASP A 207 -9.43 -1.24 7.19
N ASN A 208 -8.68 -1.29 6.11
CA ASN A 208 -8.37 -0.08 5.35
C ASN A 208 -9.63 0.43 4.64
N LEU A 209 -9.97 1.71 4.81
CA LEU A 209 -11.20 2.26 4.25
C LEU A 209 -11.30 2.08 2.73
N ALA A 210 -10.16 2.11 2.02
CA ALA A 210 -10.11 1.91 0.57
C ALA A 210 -10.74 0.59 0.11
N THR A 211 -10.51 -0.49 0.86
CA THR A 211 -11.01 -1.84 0.55
C THR A 211 -12.29 -2.18 1.29
N ALA A 212 -12.54 -1.56 2.44
CA ALA A 212 -13.77 -1.78 3.21
C ALA A 212 -14.99 -1.07 2.61
N ALA A 213 -14.84 0.14 2.05
CA ALA A 213 -15.94 0.97 1.58
C ALA A 213 -16.90 0.27 0.58
N PRO A 214 -16.44 -0.48 -0.44
CA PRO A 214 -17.35 -1.21 -1.32
C PRO A 214 -18.18 -2.27 -0.59
N ASN A 215 -17.60 -2.96 0.40
CA ASN A 215 -18.29 -3.99 1.17
C ASN A 215 -19.26 -3.38 2.21
N ILE A 216 -18.94 -2.20 2.72
CA ILE A 216 -19.86 -1.42 3.57
C ILE A 216 -21.05 -0.94 2.73
N LYS A 217 -20.79 -0.36 1.56
CA LYS A 217 -21.84 0.12 0.64
C LYS A 217 -22.78 -1.00 0.17
N SER A 218 -22.25 -2.20 -0.05
CA SER A 218 -23.07 -3.38 -0.43
C SER A 218 -23.77 -4.06 0.74
N GLY A 219 -23.57 -3.58 1.98
CA GLY A 219 -24.17 -4.14 3.19
C GLY A 219 -23.55 -5.46 3.67
N ARG A 220 -22.44 -5.91 3.09
CA ARG A 220 -21.70 -7.11 3.53
C ARG A 220 -20.92 -6.87 4.82
N LEU A 221 -20.44 -5.65 5.03
CA LEU A 221 -19.79 -5.20 6.24
C LEU A 221 -20.58 -4.07 6.89
N THR A 222 -20.63 -4.09 8.22
CA THR A 222 -21.16 -3.00 9.05
C THR A 222 -20.00 -2.17 9.56
N ALA A 223 -19.98 -0.87 9.21
CA ALA A 223 -19.02 0.07 9.76
C ALA A 223 -19.45 0.49 11.17
N ILE A 224 -18.53 0.38 12.13
CA ILE A 224 -18.79 0.70 13.54
C ILE A 224 -18.19 2.05 13.91
N ALA A 225 -16.94 2.32 13.55
CA ALA A 225 -16.25 3.59 13.81
C ALA A 225 -15.00 3.73 12.96
N VAL A 226 -14.58 4.97 12.66
CA VAL A 226 -13.30 5.25 11.98
C VAL A 226 -12.18 5.50 13.00
N THR A 227 -10.93 5.22 12.58
CA THR A 227 -9.75 5.34 13.46
C THR A 227 -9.12 6.73 13.46
N THR A 228 -9.57 7.60 12.56
CA THR A 228 -9.10 9.00 12.48
C THR A 228 -9.65 9.85 13.63
N PRO A 229 -8.96 10.93 14.03
CA PRO A 229 -9.46 11.82 15.09
C PRO A 229 -10.84 12.43 14.79
N GLN A 230 -11.15 12.62 13.52
CA GLN A 230 -12.41 13.15 13.02
C GLN A 230 -13.09 12.13 12.11
N ARG A 231 -14.39 12.27 11.89
CA ARG A 231 -15.15 11.44 10.95
C ARG A 231 -14.60 11.56 9.55
N SER A 232 -14.64 10.47 8.79
CA SER A 232 -14.28 10.47 7.38
C SER A 232 -15.39 11.08 6.53
N SER A 233 -15.05 11.92 5.56
CA SER A 233 -16.02 12.43 4.57
C SER A 233 -16.62 11.32 3.69
N VAL A 234 -15.94 10.19 3.56
CA VAL A 234 -16.42 8.99 2.84
C VAL A 234 -17.49 8.24 3.63
N LEU A 235 -17.47 8.34 4.96
CA LEU A 235 -18.38 7.68 5.90
C LEU A 235 -18.85 8.70 6.97
N ALA A 236 -19.52 9.78 6.55
CA ALA A 236 -19.87 10.90 7.42
C ALA A 236 -20.77 10.51 8.61
N ASP A 237 -21.60 9.48 8.43
CA ASP A 237 -22.50 8.96 9.47
C ASP A 237 -21.79 8.01 10.46
N VAL A 238 -20.57 7.56 10.15
CA VAL A 238 -19.81 6.65 11.00
C VAL A 238 -18.96 7.46 11.98
N PRO A 239 -19.12 7.27 13.31
CA PRO A 239 -18.40 8.07 14.30
C PRO A 239 -16.89 7.79 14.27
N SER A 240 -16.11 8.76 14.76
CA SER A 240 -14.73 8.51 15.14
C SER A 240 -14.66 7.76 16.48
N ILE A 241 -13.72 6.85 16.62
CA ILE A 241 -13.43 6.22 17.92
C ILE A 241 -13.04 7.29 18.93
N ALA A 242 -12.39 8.36 18.52
CA ALA A 242 -12.00 9.48 19.37
C ALA A 242 -13.18 10.22 20.02
N GLU A 243 -14.39 10.13 19.46
CA GLU A 243 -15.59 10.71 20.07
C GLU A 243 -15.96 10.03 21.39
N LEU A 244 -15.61 8.74 21.54
CA LEU A 244 -15.86 7.97 22.78
C LEU A 244 -14.56 7.70 23.57
N LEU A 245 -13.44 7.58 22.90
CA LEU A 245 -12.12 7.32 23.47
C LEU A 245 -11.14 8.44 23.08
N PRO A 246 -11.13 9.58 23.78
CA PRO A 246 -10.33 10.75 23.44
C PRO A 246 -8.83 10.40 23.25
N GLY A 247 -8.21 10.97 22.20
CA GLY A 247 -6.81 10.71 21.86
C GLY A 247 -6.59 9.42 21.07
N PHE A 248 -7.64 8.70 20.69
CA PHE A 248 -7.49 7.59 19.75
C PHE A 248 -7.27 8.13 18.34
N ALA A 249 -6.12 7.79 17.76
CA ALA A 249 -5.78 8.15 16.38
C ALA A 249 -4.81 7.12 15.80
N VAL A 250 -5.21 6.43 14.74
CA VAL A 250 -4.35 5.54 13.97
C VAL A 250 -4.69 5.71 12.50
N ASP A 251 -3.71 6.06 11.69
CA ASP A 251 -3.81 6.08 10.24
C ASP A 251 -2.72 5.23 9.60
N THR A 252 -2.91 4.92 8.34
CA THR A 252 -1.93 4.21 7.52
C THR A 252 -1.36 5.16 6.49
N TRP A 253 -0.04 5.13 6.31
CA TRP A 253 0.62 5.80 5.21
C TRP A 253 1.42 4.81 4.37
N TRP A 254 1.55 5.13 3.08
CA TRP A 254 2.40 4.41 2.13
C TRP A 254 3.27 5.39 1.39
N GLY A 255 4.48 4.94 1.07
CA GLY A 255 5.45 5.68 0.27
C GLY A 255 6.17 4.76 -0.70
N LEU A 256 6.89 5.36 -1.63
CA LEU A 256 7.81 4.66 -2.52
C LEU A 256 9.24 4.86 -2.02
N VAL A 257 10.01 3.78 -2.05
CA VAL A 257 11.42 3.77 -1.67
C VAL A 257 12.24 2.97 -2.68
N ALA A 258 13.51 3.28 -2.75
CA ALA A 258 14.55 2.54 -3.46
C ALA A 258 15.63 2.08 -2.46
N PRO A 259 16.59 1.20 -2.83
CA PRO A 259 17.78 0.94 -2.03
C PRO A 259 18.56 2.22 -1.72
N ALA A 260 19.14 2.33 -0.51
CA ALA A 260 19.75 3.55 0.00
C ALA A 260 20.81 4.20 -0.92
N GLN A 261 21.60 3.38 -1.63
CA GLN A 261 22.68 3.85 -2.51
C GLN A 261 22.23 4.20 -3.94
N THR A 262 20.92 4.24 -4.20
CA THR A 262 20.39 4.62 -5.51
C THR A 262 20.79 6.06 -5.84
N PRO A 263 21.39 6.34 -7.01
CA PRO A 263 21.87 7.68 -7.35
C PRO A 263 20.75 8.73 -7.27
N ALA A 264 21.10 9.93 -6.76
CA ALA A 264 20.14 11.02 -6.57
C ALA A 264 19.40 11.40 -7.86
N SER A 265 20.07 11.36 -9.02
CA SER A 265 19.45 11.63 -10.33
C SER A 265 18.38 10.59 -10.70
N VAL A 266 18.58 9.33 -10.31
CA VAL A 266 17.59 8.24 -10.50
C VAL A 266 16.40 8.46 -9.56
N ILE A 267 16.64 8.75 -8.29
CA ILE A 267 15.59 9.08 -7.31
C ILE A 267 14.75 10.27 -7.80
N GLN A 268 15.40 11.34 -8.29
CA GLN A 268 14.71 12.52 -8.81
C GLN A 268 13.83 12.17 -10.02
N LYS A 269 14.33 11.36 -10.97
CA LYS A 269 13.54 10.88 -12.13
C LYS A 269 12.32 10.10 -11.70
N LEU A 270 12.50 9.15 -10.76
CA LEU A 270 11.40 8.36 -10.21
C LEU A 270 10.39 9.25 -9.48
N ASN A 271 10.87 10.15 -8.62
CA ASN A 271 10.02 11.09 -7.89
C ASN A 271 9.13 11.91 -8.83
N LEU A 272 9.72 12.57 -9.84
CA LEU A 272 8.97 13.38 -10.82
C LEU A 272 7.86 12.58 -11.49
N ALA A 273 8.17 11.38 -11.97
CA ALA A 273 7.20 10.52 -12.65
C ALA A 273 6.05 10.09 -11.73
N PHE A 274 6.36 9.62 -10.52
CA PHE A 274 5.33 9.17 -9.59
C PHE A 274 4.52 10.33 -9.00
N VAL A 275 5.12 11.48 -8.72
CA VAL A 275 4.39 12.69 -8.27
C VAL A 275 3.44 13.15 -9.37
N GLN A 276 3.88 13.19 -10.62
CA GLN A 276 3.00 13.53 -11.76
C GLN A 276 1.84 12.53 -11.88
N ALA A 277 2.12 11.23 -11.74
CA ALA A 277 1.08 10.19 -11.75
C ALA A 277 0.06 10.35 -10.61
N LEU A 278 0.52 10.71 -9.40
CA LEU A 278 -0.34 10.97 -8.24
C LEU A 278 -1.20 12.22 -8.42
N GLN A 279 -0.71 13.25 -9.11
CA GLN A 279 -1.43 14.49 -9.38
C GLN A 279 -2.44 14.37 -10.54
N ALA A 280 -2.36 13.32 -11.36
CA ALA A 280 -3.27 13.12 -12.48
C ALA A 280 -4.74 13.03 -12.01
N PRO A 281 -5.69 13.71 -12.70
CA PRO A 281 -7.11 13.74 -12.29
C PRO A 281 -7.72 12.34 -12.12
N GLU A 282 -7.38 11.41 -13.00
CA GLU A 282 -7.88 10.04 -12.95
C GLU A 282 -7.35 9.26 -11.73
N THR A 283 -6.08 9.49 -11.36
CA THR A 283 -5.50 8.89 -10.14
C THR A 283 -6.18 9.48 -8.90
N LYS A 284 -6.33 10.81 -8.86
CA LYS A 284 -7.05 11.49 -7.77
C LYS A 284 -8.49 10.99 -7.65
N SER A 285 -9.22 10.89 -8.76
CA SER A 285 -10.59 10.37 -8.78
C SER A 285 -10.65 8.91 -8.29
N ARG A 286 -9.70 8.07 -8.70
CA ARG A 286 -9.65 6.67 -8.28
C ARG A 286 -9.35 6.52 -6.78
N PHE A 287 -8.52 7.40 -6.24
CA PHE A 287 -8.19 7.41 -4.82
C PHE A 287 -9.12 8.30 -3.97
N ALA A 288 -10.01 9.10 -4.55
CA ALA A 288 -10.90 10.04 -3.84
C ALA A 288 -11.74 9.36 -2.74
N ASN A 289 -12.16 8.11 -2.96
CA ASN A 289 -12.91 7.33 -1.98
C ASN A 289 -12.02 6.70 -0.89
N TRP A 290 -10.70 6.95 -0.91
CA TRP A 290 -9.74 6.34 0.00
C TRP A 290 -9.12 7.34 0.97
N HIS A 291 -9.37 8.65 0.77
CA HIS A 291 -8.63 9.70 1.45
C HIS A 291 -9.26 10.22 2.74
N SER A 292 -8.38 10.62 3.67
CA SER A 292 -8.67 11.71 4.60
C SER A 292 -8.47 13.05 3.86
N PRO A 293 -9.25 14.11 4.14
CA PRO A 293 -9.24 15.38 3.40
C PRO A 293 -7.85 16.05 3.22
N ASN A 294 -6.87 15.71 4.05
CA ASN A 294 -5.53 16.30 4.02
C ASN A 294 -4.42 15.33 3.52
N SER A 295 -4.76 14.24 2.84
CA SER A 295 -3.82 13.13 2.57
C SER A 295 -3.01 13.25 1.29
N LEU A 296 -3.30 14.21 0.42
CA LEU A 296 -2.58 14.47 -0.84
C LEU A 296 -1.70 15.73 -0.78
N ASP A 297 -1.44 16.26 0.39
CA ASP A 297 -0.45 17.34 0.52
C ASP A 297 0.96 16.77 0.37
N THR A 298 1.41 16.72 -0.88
CA THR A 298 2.76 16.30 -1.26
C THR A 298 3.80 17.41 -0.99
N SER A 299 3.43 18.51 -0.35
CA SER A 299 4.35 19.63 -0.05
C SER A 299 5.47 19.26 0.92
N HIS A 300 5.42 18.08 1.56
CA HIS A 300 6.46 17.54 2.45
C HIS A 300 7.32 16.45 1.82
N SER A 301 7.29 16.29 0.50
CA SER A 301 8.08 15.27 -0.20
C SER A 301 9.42 15.82 -0.70
N ALA A 302 10.25 16.33 0.19
CA ALA A 302 11.68 16.53 -0.07
C ALA A 302 12.38 16.88 1.26
N VAL A 303 12.84 15.90 1.99
CA VAL A 303 14.01 16.01 2.87
C VAL A 303 14.80 14.72 2.72
#